data_61338967dfcf0272455d3549eedc9b9d
#
_entry.id   61338967dfcf0272455d3549eedc9b9d
#
_cell.length_a   1.000
_cell.length_b   1.000
_cell.length_c   1.000
_cell.angle_alpha   90.00
_cell.angle_beta   90.00
_cell.angle_gamma   90.00
#
_symmetry.space_group_name_H-M   'P 1'
#
loop_
_entity.id
_entity.type
_entity.pdbx_description
1 polymer ?
#
loop_
_entity_poly.entity_id
_entity_poly.type
_entity_poly.pdbx_seq_one_letter_code
_entity_poly.pdbx_strand_id
1 'polypeptide(L)'
;FISADPQRDDSARLKSYTAFFHPEFKAATGTHRALFPLVRNLGLVYSIVESERKDYLIDHSASIVLINPEGKLVAMFRPKVAPGEVAHVDMQTMVSDFARIVRLAAE
;
A
#
# COMPACT_ATOMS: atom_id res chain seq x y z
N PHE A 1 6.32 -0.75 1.98
CA PHE A 1 5.60 -1.16 0.76
C PHE A 1 5.37 -2.66 0.75
N ILE A 2 4.16 -3.08 0.47
CA ILE A 2 3.81 -4.50 0.34
C ILE A 2 3.34 -4.76 -1.09
N SER A 3 4.01 -5.68 -1.79
CA SER A 3 3.59 -6.09 -3.13
C SER A 3 2.48 -7.14 -3.04
N ALA A 4 1.43 -6.95 -3.82
CA ALA A 4 0.37 -7.92 -4.02
C ALA A 4 0.67 -8.90 -5.17
N ASP A 5 1.88 -8.87 -5.70
CA ASP A 5 2.28 -9.66 -6.86
C ASP A 5 3.57 -10.45 -6.61
N PRO A 6 3.53 -11.45 -5.71
CA PRO A 6 4.74 -12.22 -5.38
C PRO A 6 5.31 -13.00 -6.57
N GLN A 7 4.51 -13.22 -7.59
CA GLN A 7 4.92 -13.97 -8.76
C GLN A 7 5.90 -13.19 -9.66
N ARG A 8 5.69 -11.87 -9.79
CA ARG A 8 6.55 -10.97 -10.58
C ARG A 8 7.58 -10.23 -9.73
N ASP A 9 7.30 -10.02 -8.44
CA ASP A 9 8.12 -9.21 -7.55
C ASP A 9 8.90 -10.09 -6.58
N ASP A 10 10.13 -10.45 -6.92
CA ASP A 10 11.05 -11.11 -6.00
C ASP A 10 11.73 -10.09 -5.06
N SER A 11 12.49 -10.60 -4.09
CA SER A 11 13.17 -9.76 -3.09
C SER A 11 14.12 -8.74 -3.71
N ALA A 12 14.88 -9.13 -4.73
CA ALA A 12 15.83 -8.24 -5.40
C ALA A 12 15.12 -7.11 -6.14
N ARG A 13 14.04 -7.44 -6.83
CA ARG A 13 13.23 -6.46 -7.56
C ARG A 13 12.57 -5.46 -6.62
N LEU A 14 12.01 -5.93 -5.51
CA LEU A 14 11.41 -5.08 -4.49
C LEU A 14 12.42 -4.14 -3.84
N LYS A 15 13.60 -4.65 -3.53
CA LYS A 15 14.69 -3.84 -2.97
C LYS A 15 15.11 -2.72 -3.92
N SER A 16 15.27 -3.02 -5.19
CA SER A 16 15.60 -2.02 -6.21
C SER A 16 14.50 -0.98 -6.35
N TYR A 17 13.25 -1.41 -6.34
CA TYR A 17 12.10 -0.52 -6.47
C TYR A 17 12.02 0.48 -5.31
N THR A 18 12.10 0.01 -4.07
CA THR A 18 12.01 0.91 -2.91
C THR A 18 13.24 1.79 -2.75
N ALA A 19 14.42 1.32 -3.09
CA ALA A 19 15.65 2.11 -3.05
C ALA A 19 15.62 3.30 -4.00
N PHE A 20 14.87 3.19 -5.10
CA PHE A 20 14.68 4.30 -6.04
C PHE A 20 14.03 5.52 -5.34
N PHE A 21 13.12 5.30 -4.41
CA PHE A 21 12.43 6.37 -3.68
C PHE A 21 13.22 6.84 -2.46
N HIS A 22 13.74 5.91 -1.68
CA HIS A 22 14.54 6.24 -0.51
C HIS A 22 15.28 4.99 -0.03
N PRO A 23 16.56 5.10 0.38
CA PRO A 23 17.35 3.94 0.80
C PRO A 23 16.84 3.24 2.07
N GLU A 24 16.08 3.94 2.91
CA GLU A 24 15.51 3.35 4.13
C GLU A 24 14.14 2.72 3.92
N PHE A 25 13.54 2.88 2.76
CA PHE A 25 12.25 2.24 2.47
C PHE A 25 12.42 0.73 2.36
N LYS A 26 11.47 0.02 2.94
CA LYS A 26 11.44 -1.44 2.93
C LYS A 26 10.24 -1.93 2.14
N ALA A 27 10.39 -3.12 1.57
CA ALA A 27 9.32 -3.78 0.86
C ALA A 27 9.23 -5.24 1.31
N ALA A 28 8.03 -5.77 1.22
CA ALA A 28 7.75 -7.16 1.54
C ALA A 28 6.70 -7.72 0.59
N THR A 29 6.68 -9.02 0.47
CA THR A 29 5.63 -9.75 -0.20
C THR A 29 5.51 -11.13 0.44
N GLY A 30 4.56 -11.91 0.01
CA GLY A 30 4.36 -13.27 0.51
C GLY A 30 3.39 -14.03 -0.38
N THR A 31 3.02 -15.23 0.04
CA THR A 31 1.98 -15.98 -0.68
C THR A 31 0.64 -15.25 -0.60
N HIS A 32 -0.23 -15.46 -1.57
CA HIS A 32 -1.59 -14.90 -1.51
C HIS A 32 -2.35 -15.41 -0.29
N ARG A 33 -2.06 -16.62 0.14
CA ARG A 33 -2.65 -17.18 1.37
C ARG A 33 -2.32 -16.34 2.60
N ALA A 34 -1.12 -15.75 2.65
CA ALA A 34 -0.70 -14.85 3.72
C ALA A 34 -1.15 -13.40 3.46
N LEU A 35 -1.09 -12.95 2.21
CA LEU A 35 -1.40 -11.57 1.84
C LEU A 35 -2.89 -11.23 1.99
N PHE A 36 -3.80 -12.10 1.56
CA PHE A 36 -5.23 -11.81 1.62
C PHE A 36 -5.73 -11.50 3.03
N PRO A 37 -5.42 -12.30 4.06
CA PRO A 37 -5.85 -11.96 5.42
C PRO A 37 -5.22 -10.68 5.95
N LEU A 38 -3.94 -10.45 5.67
CA LEU A 38 -3.24 -9.23 6.09
C LEU A 38 -3.90 -7.99 5.49
N VAL A 39 -4.10 -8.00 4.20
CA VAL A 39 -4.69 -6.86 3.46
C VAL A 39 -6.11 -6.60 3.95
N ARG A 40 -6.90 -7.67 4.14
CA ARG A 40 -8.27 -7.56 4.65
C ARG A 40 -8.31 -6.97 6.06
N ASN A 41 -7.42 -7.38 6.95
CA ASN A 41 -7.32 -6.83 8.30
C ASN A 41 -6.97 -5.34 8.31
N LEU A 42 -6.29 -4.86 7.27
CA LEU A 42 -5.99 -3.44 7.11
C LEU A 42 -7.13 -2.65 6.45
N GLY A 43 -8.23 -3.30 6.11
CA GLY A 43 -9.34 -2.65 5.42
C GLY A 43 -9.08 -2.40 3.95
N LEU A 44 -8.12 -3.10 3.37
CA LEU A 44 -7.74 -2.99 1.97
C LEU A 44 -8.15 -4.23 1.20
N VAL A 45 -8.16 -4.14 -0.11
CA VAL A 45 -8.46 -5.28 -0.99
C VAL A 45 -7.56 -5.26 -2.22
N TYR A 46 -7.29 -6.44 -2.74
CA TYR A 46 -6.73 -6.61 -4.06
C TYR A 46 -7.30 -7.86 -4.71
N SER A 47 -7.25 -7.91 -6.00
CA SER A 47 -7.68 -9.09 -6.76
C SER A 47 -6.77 -9.32 -7.96
N ILE A 48 -6.68 -10.58 -8.37
CA ILE A 48 -5.94 -10.97 -9.56
C ILE A 48 -6.95 -11.06 -10.69
N VAL A 49 -6.75 -10.27 -11.74
CA VAL A 49 -7.63 -10.24 -12.91
C VAL A 49 -6.91 -10.95 -14.05
N GLU A 50 -7.38 -12.12 -14.43
CA GLU A 50 -6.85 -12.84 -15.57
C GLU A 50 -7.23 -12.13 -16.87
N SER A 51 -6.28 -12.08 -17.81
CA SER A 51 -6.53 -11.50 -19.12
C SER A 51 -6.32 -12.54 -20.22
N GLU A 52 -6.95 -12.34 -21.37
CA GLU A 52 -6.82 -13.22 -22.55
C GLU A 52 -5.40 -13.23 -23.14
N ARG A 53 -4.54 -12.30 -22.73
CA ARG A 53 -3.19 -12.13 -23.26
C ARG A 53 -2.10 -12.88 -22.49
N LYS A 54 -2.42 -13.90 -21.72
CA LYS A 54 -1.49 -14.63 -20.85
C LYS A 54 -0.86 -13.77 -19.72
N ASP A 55 -1.16 -12.48 -19.69
CA ASP A 55 -0.80 -11.61 -18.57
C ASP A 55 -1.99 -11.50 -17.63
N TYR A 56 -1.67 -11.28 -16.37
CA TYR A 56 -2.68 -10.96 -15.38
C TYR A 56 -2.45 -9.54 -14.86
N LEU A 57 -3.53 -8.92 -14.40
CA LEU A 57 -3.50 -7.61 -13.77
C LEU A 57 -3.80 -7.76 -12.29
N ILE A 58 -3.17 -6.93 -11.48
CA ILE A 58 -3.51 -6.81 -10.07
C ILE A 58 -4.33 -5.54 -9.89
N ASP A 59 -5.56 -5.72 -9.48
CA ASP A 59 -6.45 -4.62 -9.12
C ASP A 59 -6.39 -4.45 -7.61
N HIS A 60 -6.18 -3.23 -7.12
CA HIS A 60 -5.97 -2.99 -5.70
C HIS A 60 -6.54 -1.64 -5.25
N SER A 61 -6.84 -1.56 -3.95
CA SER A 61 -7.22 -0.30 -3.32
C SER A 61 -6.06 0.70 -3.39
N ALA A 62 -6.41 1.98 -3.52
CA ALA A 62 -5.43 3.06 -3.61
C ALA A 62 -5.20 3.77 -2.26
N SER A 63 -5.81 3.30 -1.18
CA SER A 63 -5.62 3.88 0.16
C SER A 63 -4.25 3.54 0.72
N ILE A 64 -3.73 4.43 1.56
CA ILE A 64 -2.47 4.23 2.29
C ILE A 64 -2.81 4.09 3.77
N VAL A 65 -2.26 3.08 4.44
CA VAL A 65 -2.51 2.83 5.85
C VAL A 65 -1.32 3.27 6.70
N LEU A 66 -1.63 3.81 7.87
CA LEU A 66 -0.63 4.16 8.89
C LEU A 66 -0.72 3.16 10.03
N ILE A 67 0.39 2.49 10.30
CA ILE A 67 0.51 1.51 11.37
C ILE A 67 1.51 2.05 12.38
N ASN A 68 1.16 2.01 13.68
CA ASN A 68 2.02 2.52 14.73
C ASN A 68 3.14 1.52 15.07
N PRO A 69 4.14 1.92 15.90
CA PRO A 69 5.22 1.02 16.30
C PRO A 69 4.77 -0.26 17.03
N GLU A 70 3.55 -0.26 17.57
CA GLU A 70 2.97 -1.44 18.23
C GLU A 70 2.26 -2.38 17.25
N GLY A 71 2.29 -2.06 15.95
CA GLY A 71 1.66 -2.88 14.91
C GLY A 71 0.17 -2.69 14.77
N LYS A 72 -0.39 -1.59 15.28
CA LYS A 72 -1.82 -1.31 15.20
C LYS A 72 -2.13 -0.29 14.11
N LEU A 73 -3.23 -0.52 13.40
CA LEU A 73 -3.76 0.43 12.42
C LEU A 73 -4.26 1.69 13.13
N VAL A 74 -3.69 2.84 12.79
CA VAL A 74 -4.00 4.13 13.40
C VAL A 74 -4.86 4.99 12.48
N ALA A 75 -4.58 4.97 11.19
CA ALA A 75 -5.26 5.82 10.23
C ALA A 75 -5.24 5.21 8.83
N MET A 76 -6.17 5.65 8.01
CA MET A 76 -6.22 5.32 6.60
C MET A 76 -6.36 6.61 5.80
N PHE A 77 -5.44 6.83 4.89
CA PHE A 77 -5.49 7.96 3.96
C PHE A 77 -6.21 7.50 2.70
N ARG A 78 -7.42 7.99 2.49
CA ARG A 78 -8.26 7.57 1.37
C ARG A 78 -7.95 8.37 0.12
N PRO A 79 -8.06 7.74 -1.06
CA PRO A 79 -7.82 8.45 -2.30
C PRO A 79 -8.97 9.44 -2.60
N LYS A 80 -8.61 10.53 -3.28
CA LYS A 80 -9.58 11.38 -3.94
C LYS A 80 -9.91 10.78 -5.31
N VAL A 81 -11.18 10.83 -5.66
CA VAL A 81 -11.65 10.36 -6.96
C VAL A 81 -12.33 11.53 -7.66
N ALA A 82 -11.74 11.99 -8.77
CA ALA A 82 -12.32 13.00 -9.63
C ALA A 82 -12.67 12.40 -10.99
N PRO A 83 -13.72 12.85 -11.67
CA PRO A 83 -14.09 12.34 -12.99
C PRO A 83 -12.94 12.44 -13.98
N GLY A 84 -12.60 11.32 -14.63
CA GLY A 84 -11.52 11.25 -15.61
C GLY A 84 -10.11 11.15 -15.04
N GLU A 85 -9.97 11.09 -13.71
CA GLU A 85 -8.67 10.96 -13.06
C GLU A 85 -8.52 9.59 -12.39
N VAL A 86 -7.26 9.16 -12.26
CA VAL A 86 -6.92 7.96 -11.49
C VAL A 86 -7.02 8.30 -9.99
N ALA A 87 -7.70 7.45 -9.23
CA ALA A 87 -7.80 7.61 -7.78
C ALA A 87 -6.41 7.63 -7.15
N HIS A 88 -6.11 8.65 -6.36
CA HIS A 88 -4.83 8.78 -5.66
C HIS A 88 -5.00 9.53 -4.34
N VAL A 89 -4.13 9.26 -3.40
CA VAL A 89 -4.10 9.97 -2.12
C VAL A 89 -3.44 11.34 -2.33
N ASP A 90 -4.11 12.39 -1.85
CA ASP A 90 -3.56 13.74 -1.92
C ASP A 90 -2.39 13.86 -0.94
N MET A 91 -1.18 14.05 -1.45
CA MET A 91 0.04 14.04 -0.66
C MET A 91 0.11 15.19 0.35
N GLN A 92 -0.36 16.38 -0.02
CA GLN A 92 -0.35 17.53 0.89
C GLN A 92 -1.29 17.29 2.09
N THR A 93 -2.48 16.78 1.84
CA THR A 93 -3.43 16.42 2.90
C THR A 93 -2.86 15.31 3.78
N MET A 94 -2.25 14.29 3.18
CA MET A 94 -1.66 13.18 3.92
C MET A 94 -0.54 13.65 4.86
N VAL A 95 0.37 14.49 4.37
CA VAL A 95 1.48 15.03 5.18
C VAL A 95 0.96 15.88 6.33
N SER A 96 -0.04 16.74 6.06
CA SER A 96 -0.67 17.58 7.08
C SER A 96 -1.37 16.73 8.16
N ASP A 97 -2.13 15.76 7.75
CA ASP A 97 -2.85 14.87 8.67
C ASP A 97 -1.89 13.98 9.45
N PHE A 98 -0.84 13.49 8.82
CA PHE A 98 0.21 12.72 9.50
C PHE A 98 0.86 13.52 10.62
N ALA A 99 1.21 14.79 10.38
CA ALA A 99 1.80 15.65 11.39
C ALA A 99 0.86 15.87 12.58
N ARG A 100 -0.46 16.00 12.33
CA ARG A 100 -1.47 16.12 13.39
C ARG A 100 -1.60 14.83 14.20
N ILE A 101 -1.61 13.68 13.54
CA ILE A 101 -1.70 12.37 14.20
C ILE A 101 -0.51 12.14 15.10
N VAL A 102 0.70 12.45 14.64
CA VAL A 102 1.93 12.30 15.43
C VAL A 102 1.88 13.19 16.69
N ARG A 103 1.40 14.42 16.57
CA ARG A 103 1.25 15.31 17.73
C ARG A 103 0.25 14.76 18.74
N LEU A 104 -0.89 14.26 18.27
CA LEU A 104 -1.91 13.66 19.13
C LEU A 104 -1.39 12.42 19.86
N ALA A 105 -0.60 11.61 19.18
CA ALA A 105 -0.02 10.40 19.78
C ALA A 105 1.05 10.72 20.84
N ALA A 106 1.67 11.91 20.79
CA ALA A 106 2.69 12.35 21.75
C ALA A 106 2.08 12.93 23.03
N GLU A 107 0.80 13.23 23.03
CA GLU A 107 0.06 13.68 24.22
C GLU A 107 -0.33 12.46 25.08
#